data_308843430a30389210531274ca21bec5
#
_entry.id   308843430a30389210531274ca21bec5
#
_cell.length_a   1.000
_cell.length_b   1.000
_cell.length_c   1.000
_cell.angle_alpha   90.00
_cell.angle_beta   90.00
_cell.angle_gamma   90.00
#
_symmetry.space_group_name_H-M   'P 1'
#
loop_
_entity.id
_entity.type
_entity.pdbx_description
1 polymer ?
#
loop_
_entity_poly.entity_id
_entity_poly.type
_entity_poly.pdbx_seq_one_letter_code
_entity_poly.pdbx_strand_id
1 'polypeptide(L)'
;MTSKYSIRDLEQLSGIKAHTIRAWEQRFKLIEPKRTATNIRFYNDIDLRVVLNTSVLISNGMKIGQISKLNPDQIAKEALDASPYLGDYQYELNELKISTLNFDVARFEAVMATCIELYGVHATFQEVVGDFIQELGKLWLSGCVRISQEHFMSSLLRQKLFAAIDSLETSKSAKNGTFALFLPANELHEIGILYLAYVLKERGDHVFYLGQSLPKEYLVDLVDHQKIDYLVSAFTTHPEQGELDAYLDDLDLLIGNKGVKVCLTGYQFQATQLSRSFKNISIYSTLKELSKSI
;
A
#
# COMPACT_ATOMS: atom_id res chain seq x y z
N MET A 1 26.03 7.15 1.97
CA MET A 1 25.84 8.20 3.02
C MET A 1 24.84 7.64 4.02
N THR A 2 25.14 7.63 5.31
CA THR A 2 24.20 7.21 6.35
C THR A 2 23.12 8.28 6.51
N SER A 3 21.86 7.88 6.47
CA SER A 3 20.71 8.77 6.69
C SER A 3 20.78 9.37 8.10
N LYS A 4 20.22 10.57 8.26
CA LYS A 4 20.15 11.26 9.55
C LYS A 4 18.71 11.51 9.92
N TYR A 5 18.28 10.95 11.02
CA TYR A 5 16.90 11.07 11.54
C TYR A 5 16.87 11.96 12.78
N SER A 6 15.89 12.83 12.88
CA SER A 6 15.57 13.54 14.11
C SER A 6 14.79 12.63 15.07
N ILE A 7 14.64 13.05 16.33
CA ILE A 7 13.77 12.33 17.28
C ILE A 7 12.30 12.33 16.83
N ARG A 8 11.88 13.35 16.07
CA ARG A 8 10.55 13.47 15.52
C ARG A 8 10.33 12.45 14.37
N ASP A 9 11.37 12.24 13.54
CA ASP A 9 11.31 11.21 12.49
C ASP A 9 11.22 9.81 13.11
N LEU A 10 11.98 9.53 14.19
CA LEU A 10 11.87 8.26 14.91
C LEU A 10 10.46 8.06 15.49
N GLU A 11 9.86 9.10 16.07
CA GLU A 11 8.48 9.05 16.58
C GLU A 11 7.48 8.74 15.44
N GLN A 12 7.58 9.42 14.32
CA GLN A 12 6.67 9.25 13.19
C GLN A 12 6.81 7.87 12.54
N LEU A 13 8.05 7.39 12.38
CA LEU A 13 8.34 6.09 11.74
C LEU A 13 7.96 4.90 12.63
N SER A 14 8.17 5.01 13.94
CA SER A 14 7.96 3.91 14.89
C SER A 14 6.62 3.95 15.64
N GLY A 15 5.92 5.08 15.62
CA GLY A 15 4.76 5.31 16.46
C GLY A 15 5.08 5.52 17.95
N ILE A 16 6.34 5.34 18.38
CA ILE A 16 6.77 5.50 19.77
C ILE A 16 7.02 6.99 20.08
N LYS A 17 6.41 7.49 21.13
CA LYS A 17 6.53 8.90 21.51
C LYS A 17 7.99 9.33 21.79
N ALA A 18 8.38 10.52 21.33
CA ALA A 18 9.73 11.04 21.46
C ALA A 18 10.25 11.02 22.91
N HIS A 19 9.38 11.28 23.90
CA HIS A 19 9.79 11.22 25.32
C HIS A 19 10.10 9.79 25.77
N THR A 20 9.41 8.78 25.24
CA THR A 20 9.67 7.36 25.52
C THR A 20 11.01 6.96 24.91
N ILE A 21 11.27 7.33 23.64
CA ILE A 21 12.57 7.07 22.98
C ILE A 21 13.71 7.72 23.78
N ARG A 22 13.54 8.95 24.26
CA ARG A 22 14.53 9.62 25.13
C ARG A 22 14.73 8.89 26.47
N ALA A 23 13.67 8.33 27.05
CA ALA A 23 13.80 7.52 28.27
C ALA A 23 14.59 6.23 28.00
N TRP A 24 14.41 5.61 26.83
CA TRP A 24 15.20 4.46 26.40
C TRP A 24 16.68 4.80 26.20
N GLU A 25 16.96 5.94 25.55
CA GLU A 25 18.32 6.49 25.41
C GLU A 25 18.98 6.67 26.77
N GLN A 26 18.32 7.37 27.70
CA GLN A 26 18.91 7.76 28.99
C GLN A 26 19.03 6.64 30.00
N ARG A 27 17.94 5.86 30.16
CA ARG A 27 17.82 4.84 31.24
C ARG A 27 18.36 3.48 30.84
N PHE A 28 18.24 3.14 29.57
CA PHE A 28 18.53 1.78 29.10
C PHE A 28 19.71 1.74 28.11
N LYS A 29 20.18 2.87 27.63
CA LYS A 29 21.26 2.96 26.62
C LYS A 29 20.95 2.16 25.34
N LEU A 30 19.66 2.08 24.99
CA LEU A 30 19.18 1.28 23.86
C LEU A 30 19.69 1.82 22.51
N ILE A 31 19.75 3.15 22.38
CA ILE A 31 20.33 3.88 21.25
C ILE A 31 21.18 5.04 21.76
N GLU A 32 22.16 5.47 20.95
CA GLU A 32 23.06 6.57 21.29
C GLU A 32 22.99 7.67 20.21
N PRO A 33 22.36 8.83 20.52
CA PRO A 33 22.28 9.92 19.56
C PRO A 33 23.64 10.48 19.23
N LYS A 34 23.90 10.71 17.96
CA LYS A 34 25.01 11.53 17.49
C LYS A 34 24.63 13.01 17.55
N ARG A 35 25.62 13.90 17.48
CA ARG A 35 25.38 15.35 17.48
C ARG A 35 26.00 15.98 16.23
N THR A 36 25.30 16.97 15.70
CA THR A 36 25.83 17.83 14.64
C THR A 36 26.86 18.80 15.23
N ALA A 37 27.59 19.51 14.36
CA ALA A 37 28.49 20.59 14.78
C ALA A 37 27.77 21.69 15.59
N THR A 38 26.45 21.86 15.38
CA THR A 38 25.59 22.80 16.13
C THR A 38 24.91 22.17 17.34
N ASN A 39 25.42 21.03 17.83
CA ASN A 39 24.94 20.30 19.02
C ASN A 39 23.50 19.74 18.91
N ILE A 40 22.95 19.59 17.71
CA ILE A 40 21.62 18.99 17.48
C ILE A 40 21.76 17.46 17.44
N ARG A 41 20.89 16.73 18.18
CA ARG A 41 20.82 15.26 18.16
C ARG A 41 20.32 14.75 16.82
N PHE A 42 20.95 13.69 16.32
CA PHE A 42 20.44 12.89 15.21
C PHE A 42 20.75 11.43 15.43
N TYR A 43 19.99 10.58 14.75
CA TYR A 43 20.07 9.13 14.81
C TYR A 43 20.37 8.58 13.39
N ASN A 44 20.97 7.40 13.30
CA ASN A 44 21.30 6.77 12.03
C ASN A 44 20.35 5.59 11.73
N ASP A 45 20.59 4.90 10.61
CA ASP A 45 19.80 3.75 10.17
C ASP A 45 19.78 2.59 11.18
N ILE A 46 20.87 2.39 11.92
CA ILE A 46 20.94 1.35 12.97
C ILE A 46 20.05 1.73 14.15
N ASP A 47 20.11 2.99 14.59
CA ASP A 47 19.26 3.49 15.67
C ASP A 47 17.77 3.38 15.30
N LEU A 48 17.40 3.76 14.08
CA LEU A 48 16.03 3.63 13.59
C LEU A 48 15.58 2.15 13.62
N ARG A 49 16.39 1.23 13.08
CA ARG A 49 16.08 -0.21 13.08
C ARG A 49 15.90 -0.76 14.49
N VAL A 50 16.75 -0.35 15.44
CA VAL A 50 16.63 -0.75 16.85
C VAL A 50 15.30 -0.27 17.43
N VAL A 51 14.91 0.98 17.19
CA VAL A 51 13.63 1.53 17.70
C VAL A 51 12.43 0.80 17.09
N LEU A 52 12.45 0.56 15.76
CA LEU A 52 11.38 -0.15 15.05
C LEU A 52 11.23 -1.60 15.55
N ASN A 53 12.32 -2.34 15.66
CA ASN A 53 12.28 -3.73 16.16
C ASN A 53 11.91 -3.79 17.66
N THR A 54 12.33 -2.79 18.44
CA THR A 54 11.91 -2.68 19.84
C THR A 54 10.40 -2.46 19.94
N SER A 55 9.78 -1.70 19.03
CA SER A 55 8.32 -1.53 19.04
C SER A 55 7.60 -2.85 18.79
N VAL A 56 8.09 -3.69 17.87
CA VAL A 56 7.56 -5.05 17.64
C VAL A 56 7.66 -5.91 18.90
N LEU A 57 8.83 -5.95 19.55
CA LEU A 57 9.03 -6.75 20.75
C LEU A 57 8.16 -6.31 21.93
N ILE A 58 7.92 -5.00 22.07
CA ILE A 58 7.05 -4.45 23.11
C ILE A 58 5.59 -4.80 22.83
N SER A 59 5.10 -4.70 21.57
CA SER A 59 3.75 -5.10 21.21
C SER A 59 3.53 -6.60 21.49
N ASN A 60 4.58 -7.41 21.34
CA ASN A 60 4.58 -8.84 21.69
C ASN A 60 4.83 -9.12 23.18
N GLY A 61 4.78 -8.10 24.04
CA GLY A 61 4.81 -8.24 25.50
C GLY A 61 6.20 -8.29 26.16
N MET A 62 7.29 -8.14 25.38
CA MET A 62 8.64 -8.10 25.95
C MET A 62 8.90 -6.78 26.66
N LYS A 63 9.44 -6.83 27.87
CA LYS A 63 9.73 -5.62 28.65
C LYS A 63 11.02 -4.95 28.17
N ILE A 64 11.04 -3.61 28.12
CA ILE A 64 12.19 -2.82 27.68
C ILE A 64 13.49 -3.16 28.40
N GLY A 65 13.43 -3.51 29.70
CA GLY A 65 14.60 -3.92 30.47
C GLY A 65 15.19 -5.28 30.07
N GLN A 66 14.43 -6.12 29.35
CA GLN A 66 14.93 -7.35 28.74
C GLN A 66 15.56 -7.03 27.39
N ILE A 67 14.86 -6.25 26.56
CA ILE A 67 15.32 -5.82 25.23
C ILE A 67 16.65 -5.07 25.30
N SER A 68 16.83 -4.19 26.30
CA SER A 68 18.05 -3.39 26.45
C SER A 68 19.32 -4.22 26.80
N LYS A 69 19.17 -5.50 27.10
CA LYS A 69 20.30 -6.42 27.31
C LYS A 69 20.77 -7.09 26.02
N LEU A 70 20.00 -6.97 24.96
CA LEU A 70 20.28 -7.54 23.64
C LEU A 70 21.07 -6.54 22.80
N ASN A 71 21.94 -7.04 21.94
CA ASN A 71 22.57 -6.21 20.91
C ASN A 71 21.61 -5.98 19.71
N PRO A 72 21.91 -5.03 18.80
CA PRO A 72 21.04 -4.71 17.67
C PRO A 72 20.67 -5.92 16.77
N ASP A 73 21.57 -6.87 16.57
CA ASP A 73 21.32 -8.04 15.73
C ASP A 73 20.44 -9.07 16.46
N GLN A 74 20.58 -9.20 17.77
CA GLN A 74 19.70 -10.01 18.61
C GLN A 74 18.29 -9.42 18.66
N ILE A 75 18.15 -8.09 18.80
CA ILE A 75 16.86 -7.39 18.75
C ILE A 75 16.17 -7.64 17.40
N ALA A 76 16.91 -7.57 16.29
CA ALA A 76 16.36 -7.83 14.97
C ALA A 76 15.90 -9.30 14.81
N LYS A 77 16.68 -10.24 15.31
CA LYS A 77 16.33 -11.67 15.28
C LYS A 77 15.08 -11.97 16.12
N GLU A 78 15.04 -11.51 17.35
CA GLU A 78 13.88 -11.71 18.23
C GLU A 78 12.60 -11.07 17.65
N ALA A 79 12.72 -9.90 17.02
CA ALA A 79 11.60 -9.24 16.34
C ALA A 79 11.10 -10.04 15.13
N LEU A 80 12.00 -10.62 14.35
CA LEU A 80 11.66 -11.53 13.26
C LEU A 80 10.95 -12.79 13.78
N ASP A 81 11.50 -13.41 14.80
CA ASP A 81 10.95 -14.65 15.40
C ASP A 81 9.57 -14.41 16.05
N ALA A 82 9.28 -13.19 16.50
CA ALA A 82 8.00 -12.80 17.08
C ALA A 82 6.89 -12.54 16.06
N SER A 83 7.24 -12.16 14.82
CA SER A 83 6.30 -11.71 13.78
C SER A 83 5.32 -12.79 13.28
N PRO A 84 5.70 -14.04 12.99
CA PRO A 84 4.86 -14.98 12.25
C PRO A 84 3.62 -15.51 13.00
N TYR A 85 3.51 -15.27 14.29
CA TYR A 85 2.56 -16.00 15.14
C TYR A 85 1.25 -15.27 15.48
N LEU A 86 1.09 -13.97 15.11
CA LEU A 86 0.00 -13.15 15.66
C LEU A 86 -0.86 -12.42 14.63
N GLY A 87 -0.61 -12.55 13.32
CA GLY A 87 -1.28 -11.71 12.31
C GLY A 87 -0.91 -10.23 12.44
N ASP A 88 0.12 -9.92 13.23
CA ASP A 88 0.70 -8.59 13.38
C ASP A 88 1.92 -8.50 12.47
N TYR A 89 1.73 -7.91 11.30
CA TYR A 89 2.78 -7.75 10.28
C TYR A 89 3.73 -6.58 10.55
N GLN A 90 3.87 -6.13 11.80
CA GLN A 90 4.66 -4.93 12.14
C GLN A 90 6.15 -5.08 11.79
N TYR A 91 6.71 -6.28 11.88
CA TYR A 91 8.09 -6.52 11.46
C TYR A 91 8.24 -6.28 9.94
N GLU A 92 7.39 -6.88 9.14
CA GLU A 92 7.39 -6.76 7.68
C GLU A 92 7.13 -5.31 7.24
N LEU A 93 6.18 -4.62 7.87
CA LEU A 93 5.92 -3.20 7.67
C LEU A 93 7.15 -2.33 7.98
N ASN A 94 7.85 -2.62 9.06
CA ASN A 94 9.06 -1.90 9.45
C ASN A 94 10.21 -2.16 8.46
N GLU A 95 10.39 -3.39 7.99
CA GLU A 95 11.41 -3.72 7.01
C GLU A 95 11.12 -3.05 5.65
N LEU A 96 9.86 -2.98 5.22
CA LEU A 96 9.45 -2.23 4.03
C LEU A 96 9.70 -0.72 4.19
N LYS A 97 9.44 -0.12 5.36
CA LYS A 97 9.79 1.29 5.66
C LYS A 97 11.29 1.54 5.55
N ILE A 98 12.12 0.66 6.15
CA ILE A 98 13.59 0.77 6.08
C ILE A 98 14.07 0.66 4.63
N SER A 99 13.52 -0.29 3.87
CA SER A 99 13.81 -0.45 2.44
C SER A 99 13.49 0.84 1.67
N THR A 100 12.30 1.43 1.92
CA THR A 100 11.85 2.68 1.30
C THR A 100 12.82 3.82 1.56
N LEU A 101 13.18 4.04 2.83
CA LEU A 101 14.02 5.15 3.26
C LEU A 101 15.43 5.07 2.69
N ASN A 102 15.96 3.87 2.48
CA ASN A 102 17.33 3.62 2.06
C ASN A 102 17.46 3.22 0.58
N PHE A 103 16.36 3.17 -0.19
CA PHE A 103 16.33 2.63 -1.55
C PHE A 103 16.93 1.21 -1.64
N ASP A 104 16.65 0.37 -0.61
CA ASP A 104 17.24 -0.96 -0.45
C ASP A 104 16.40 -2.03 -1.17
N VAL A 105 16.71 -2.27 -2.45
CA VAL A 105 16.02 -3.29 -3.27
C VAL A 105 16.20 -4.69 -2.68
N ALA A 106 17.40 -5.04 -2.19
CA ALA A 106 17.66 -6.38 -1.68
C ALA A 106 16.79 -6.69 -0.45
N ARG A 107 16.64 -5.72 0.45
CA ARG A 107 15.74 -5.83 1.61
C ARG A 107 14.29 -5.98 1.20
N PHE A 108 13.82 -5.15 0.25
CA PHE A 108 12.47 -5.28 -0.29
C PHE A 108 12.21 -6.68 -0.84
N GLU A 109 13.14 -7.19 -1.67
CA GLU A 109 13.02 -8.52 -2.27
C GLU A 109 12.95 -9.62 -1.22
N ALA A 110 13.80 -9.56 -0.19
CA ALA A 110 13.83 -10.55 0.89
C ALA A 110 12.51 -10.55 1.68
N VAL A 111 12.00 -9.38 2.07
CA VAL A 111 10.74 -9.26 2.81
C VAL A 111 9.57 -9.77 1.98
N MET A 112 9.45 -9.31 0.72
CA MET A 112 8.35 -9.73 -0.15
C MET A 112 8.39 -11.24 -0.44
N ALA A 113 9.57 -11.82 -0.64
CA ALA A 113 9.71 -13.26 -0.83
C ALA A 113 9.23 -14.03 0.41
N THR A 114 9.65 -13.62 1.60
CA THR A 114 9.20 -14.22 2.87
C THR A 114 7.69 -14.10 3.05
N CYS A 115 7.11 -12.91 2.82
CA CYS A 115 5.67 -12.71 2.93
C CYS A 115 4.89 -13.61 1.95
N ILE A 116 5.33 -13.68 0.69
CA ILE A 116 4.67 -14.49 -0.34
C ILE A 116 4.80 -16.00 -0.02
N GLU A 117 5.94 -16.44 0.47
CA GLU A 117 6.16 -17.84 0.88
C GLU A 117 5.27 -18.24 2.07
N LEU A 118 5.17 -17.38 3.09
CA LEU A 118 4.40 -17.68 4.30
C LEU A 118 2.89 -17.51 4.15
N TYR A 119 2.46 -16.47 3.44
CA TYR A 119 1.06 -16.03 3.41
C TYR A 119 0.39 -16.19 2.03
N GLY A 120 1.18 -16.40 1.00
CA GLY A 120 0.72 -16.34 -0.40
C GLY A 120 0.59 -14.90 -0.91
N VAL A 121 0.46 -14.75 -2.24
CA VAL A 121 0.37 -13.43 -2.89
C VAL A 121 -0.84 -12.65 -2.41
N HIS A 122 -2.01 -13.30 -2.35
CA HIS A 122 -3.28 -12.65 -1.97
C HIS A 122 -3.19 -11.98 -0.59
N ALA A 123 -2.83 -12.74 0.46
CA ALA A 123 -2.76 -12.21 1.81
C ALA A 123 -1.62 -11.19 1.97
N THR A 124 -0.48 -11.40 1.31
CA THR A 124 0.64 -10.44 1.31
C THR A 124 0.18 -9.08 0.79
N PHE A 125 -0.52 -9.02 -0.35
CA PHE A 125 -0.96 -7.75 -0.91
C PHE A 125 -2.16 -7.15 -0.17
N GLN A 126 -3.08 -7.98 0.31
CA GLN A 126 -4.27 -7.49 1.01
C GLN A 126 -3.94 -6.92 2.39
N GLU A 127 -3.14 -7.64 3.17
CA GLU A 127 -2.91 -7.31 4.58
C GLU A 127 -1.59 -6.53 4.75
N VAL A 128 -0.46 -7.06 4.28
CA VAL A 128 0.85 -6.43 4.51
C VAL A 128 1.03 -5.18 3.64
N VAL A 129 0.88 -5.32 2.32
CA VAL A 129 1.08 -4.20 1.38
C VAL A 129 -0.03 -3.17 1.52
N GLY A 130 -1.27 -3.59 1.78
CA GLY A 130 -2.39 -2.68 2.02
C GLY A 130 -2.13 -1.73 3.19
N ASP A 131 -1.73 -2.26 4.34
CA ASP A 131 -1.39 -1.47 5.52
C ASP A 131 -0.13 -0.63 5.30
N PHE A 132 0.89 -1.20 4.62
CA PHE A 132 2.11 -0.47 4.28
C PHE A 132 1.84 0.77 3.42
N ILE A 133 1.00 0.68 2.38
CA ILE A 133 0.66 1.81 1.51
C ILE A 133 -0.06 2.91 2.30
N GLN A 134 -0.96 2.55 3.22
CA GLN A 134 -1.63 3.53 4.07
C GLN A 134 -0.64 4.27 4.98
N GLU A 135 0.32 3.55 5.59
CA GLU A 135 1.36 4.16 6.39
C GLU A 135 2.32 5.02 5.55
N LEU A 136 2.70 4.54 4.36
CA LEU A 136 3.55 5.27 3.42
C LEU A 136 2.93 6.62 3.04
N GLY A 137 1.62 6.65 2.77
CA GLY A 137 0.88 7.88 2.51
C GLY A 137 0.94 8.88 3.68
N LYS A 138 0.78 8.42 4.93
CA LYS A 138 0.90 9.25 6.14
C LYS A 138 2.32 9.79 6.31
N LEU A 139 3.34 8.94 6.06
CA LEU A 139 4.75 9.33 6.14
C LEU A 139 5.14 10.35 5.06
N TRP A 140 4.57 10.21 3.85
CA TRP A 140 4.72 11.21 2.79
C TRP A 140 4.10 12.55 3.17
N LEU A 141 2.86 12.59 3.65
CA LEU A 141 2.19 13.80 4.12
C LEU A 141 2.93 14.50 5.26
N SER A 142 3.60 13.74 6.13
CA SER A 142 4.42 14.28 7.22
C SER A 142 5.80 14.77 6.80
N GLY A 143 6.23 14.49 5.54
CA GLY A 143 7.54 14.81 5.01
C GLY A 143 8.66 13.83 5.43
N CYS A 144 8.34 12.75 6.13
CA CYS A 144 9.31 11.70 6.49
C CYS A 144 9.74 10.85 5.28
N VAL A 145 8.88 10.69 4.31
CA VAL A 145 9.15 10.02 3.03
C VAL A 145 9.10 11.03 1.90
N ARG A 146 10.09 11.00 1.02
CA ARG A 146 10.17 11.86 -0.17
C ARG A 146 9.46 11.22 -1.35
N ILE A 147 9.05 12.03 -2.32
CA ILE A 147 8.42 11.57 -3.57
C ILE A 147 9.24 10.47 -4.26
N SER A 148 10.57 10.64 -4.34
CA SER A 148 11.46 9.64 -4.96
C SER A 148 11.47 8.28 -4.24
N GLN A 149 11.31 8.28 -2.90
CA GLN A 149 11.23 7.07 -2.09
C GLN A 149 9.87 6.37 -2.26
N GLU A 150 8.79 7.15 -2.31
CA GLU A 150 7.46 6.64 -2.61
C GLU A 150 7.43 6.00 -4.02
N HIS A 151 7.90 6.71 -5.06
CA HIS A 151 7.96 6.20 -6.43
C HIS A 151 8.85 4.97 -6.57
N PHE A 152 9.96 4.89 -5.85
CA PHE A 152 10.82 3.71 -5.78
C PHE A 152 10.02 2.50 -5.28
N MET A 153 9.32 2.67 -4.16
CA MET A 153 8.57 1.58 -3.54
C MET A 153 7.36 1.16 -4.36
N SER A 154 6.55 2.12 -4.82
CA SER A 154 5.39 1.81 -5.66
C SER A 154 5.77 1.14 -6.98
N SER A 155 6.94 1.46 -7.56
CA SER A 155 7.46 0.78 -8.75
C SER A 155 7.83 -0.69 -8.46
N LEU A 156 8.46 -0.98 -7.32
CA LEU A 156 8.79 -2.35 -6.93
C LEU A 156 7.54 -3.19 -6.64
N LEU A 157 6.55 -2.61 -5.96
CA LEU A 157 5.27 -3.27 -5.69
C LEU A 157 4.52 -3.60 -6.99
N ARG A 158 4.51 -2.69 -7.96
CA ARG A 158 3.94 -2.93 -9.30
C ARG A 158 4.63 -4.08 -10.01
N GLN A 159 5.97 -4.13 -9.99
CA GLN A 159 6.73 -5.25 -10.58
C GLN A 159 6.32 -6.59 -9.99
N LYS A 160 6.14 -6.68 -8.66
CA LYS A 160 5.68 -7.91 -8.01
C LYS A 160 4.27 -8.31 -8.44
N LEU A 161 3.35 -7.36 -8.54
CA LEU A 161 1.98 -7.62 -9.00
C LEU A 161 1.93 -8.06 -10.47
N PHE A 162 2.66 -7.39 -11.37
CA PHE A 162 2.72 -7.80 -12.77
C PHE A 162 3.31 -9.19 -12.93
N ALA A 163 4.37 -9.52 -12.20
CA ALA A 163 4.95 -10.87 -12.21
C ALA A 163 3.96 -11.91 -11.67
N ALA A 164 3.23 -11.61 -10.60
CA ALA A 164 2.21 -12.49 -10.07
C ALA A 164 1.07 -12.70 -11.06
N ILE A 165 0.58 -11.65 -11.71
CA ILE A 165 -0.46 -11.72 -12.75
C ILE A 165 -0.01 -12.55 -13.95
N ASP A 166 1.24 -12.38 -14.40
CA ASP A 166 1.79 -13.11 -15.55
C ASP A 166 1.97 -14.61 -15.26
N SER A 167 2.25 -14.95 -13.99
CA SER A 167 2.37 -16.35 -13.55
C SER A 167 1.05 -17.13 -13.50
N LEU A 168 -0.10 -16.43 -13.56
CA LEU A 168 -1.41 -17.09 -13.53
C LEU A 168 -1.76 -17.70 -14.90
N GLU A 169 -2.27 -18.93 -14.88
CA GLU A 169 -2.78 -19.57 -16.09
C GLU A 169 -4.02 -18.82 -16.62
N THR A 170 -4.05 -18.58 -17.93
CA THR A 170 -5.20 -17.94 -18.57
C THR A 170 -6.35 -18.94 -18.67
N SER A 171 -7.47 -18.64 -18.02
CA SER A 171 -8.69 -19.43 -18.17
C SER A 171 -9.23 -19.36 -19.61
N LYS A 172 -9.68 -20.50 -20.16
CA LYS A 172 -10.30 -20.53 -21.50
C LYS A 172 -11.69 -19.92 -21.54
N SER A 173 -12.36 -19.81 -20.40
CA SER A 173 -13.69 -19.18 -20.27
C SER A 173 -13.76 -18.43 -18.93
N ALA A 174 -14.35 -17.23 -18.96
CA ALA A 174 -14.60 -16.45 -17.76
C ALA A 174 -15.57 -17.19 -16.83
N LYS A 175 -15.25 -17.27 -15.54
CA LYS A 175 -16.10 -17.93 -14.55
C LYS A 175 -17.31 -17.10 -14.15
N ASN A 176 -17.08 -15.80 -13.83
CA ASN A 176 -18.12 -14.91 -13.35
C ASN A 176 -18.33 -13.69 -14.26
N GLY A 177 -17.39 -13.40 -15.16
CA GLY A 177 -17.55 -12.29 -16.10
C GLY A 177 -16.27 -11.80 -16.74
N THR A 178 -16.44 -10.79 -17.57
CA THR A 178 -15.36 -10.06 -18.24
C THR A 178 -15.27 -8.66 -17.65
N PHE A 179 -14.11 -8.34 -17.11
CA PHE A 179 -13.84 -7.12 -16.37
C PHE A 179 -12.86 -6.25 -17.14
N ALA A 180 -13.14 -4.94 -17.22
CA ALA A 180 -12.18 -3.95 -17.69
C ALA A 180 -11.83 -3.01 -16.54
N LEU A 181 -10.55 -2.97 -16.17
CA LEU A 181 -10.01 -2.19 -15.06
C LEU A 181 -9.23 -1.01 -15.60
N PHE A 182 -9.56 0.19 -15.15
CA PHE A 182 -8.93 1.42 -15.60
C PHE A 182 -8.79 2.43 -14.47
N LEU A 183 -7.97 3.44 -14.67
CA LEU A 183 -7.94 4.65 -13.84
C LEU A 183 -8.24 5.88 -14.71
N PRO A 184 -9.01 6.85 -14.20
CA PRO A 184 -9.38 8.05 -14.95
C PRO A 184 -8.16 8.88 -15.34
N ALA A 185 -8.32 9.81 -16.25
CA ALA A 185 -7.26 10.72 -16.66
C ALA A 185 -6.59 11.37 -15.45
N ASN A 186 -5.25 11.40 -15.45
CA ASN A 186 -4.38 11.91 -14.38
C ASN A 186 -4.36 11.11 -13.08
N GLU A 187 -5.12 10.02 -12.95
CA GLU A 187 -5.02 9.13 -11.78
C GLU A 187 -3.87 8.12 -11.98
N LEU A 188 -2.93 8.11 -11.04
CA LEU A 188 -1.72 7.28 -11.09
C LEU A 188 -1.64 6.23 -9.98
N HIS A 189 -2.59 6.21 -9.03
CA HIS A 189 -2.59 5.32 -7.87
C HIS A 189 -3.14 3.92 -8.23
N GLU A 190 -2.37 3.16 -9.00
CA GLU A 190 -2.85 1.91 -9.61
C GLU A 190 -2.68 0.64 -8.79
N ILE A 191 -1.90 0.63 -7.69
CA ILE A 191 -1.57 -0.61 -6.97
C ILE A 191 -2.83 -1.35 -6.52
N GLY A 192 -3.84 -0.63 -6.03
CA GLY A 192 -5.11 -1.24 -5.61
C GLY A 192 -5.85 -1.90 -6.76
N ILE A 193 -5.99 -1.21 -7.90
CA ILE A 193 -6.71 -1.74 -9.06
C ILE A 193 -5.92 -2.85 -9.75
N LEU A 194 -4.59 -2.78 -9.74
CA LEU A 194 -3.70 -3.83 -10.25
C LEU A 194 -3.78 -5.08 -9.36
N TYR A 195 -3.84 -4.93 -8.04
CA TYR A 195 -4.11 -6.04 -7.13
C TYR A 195 -5.48 -6.68 -7.39
N LEU A 196 -6.51 -5.88 -7.66
CA LEU A 196 -7.82 -6.41 -8.04
C LEU A 196 -7.75 -7.21 -9.35
N ALA A 197 -6.94 -6.75 -10.32
CA ALA A 197 -6.71 -7.52 -11.56
C ALA A 197 -6.11 -8.90 -11.27
N TYR A 198 -5.15 -8.98 -10.33
CA TYR A 198 -4.61 -10.25 -9.85
C TYR A 198 -5.73 -11.15 -9.26
N VAL A 199 -6.53 -10.63 -8.35
CA VAL A 199 -7.61 -11.38 -7.67
C VAL A 199 -8.63 -11.93 -8.65
N LEU A 200 -9.07 -11.12 -9.62
CA LEU A 200 -10.03 -11.52 -10.63
C LEU A 200 -9.46 -12.61 -11.55
N LYS A 201 -8.21 -12.44 -12.00
CA LYS A 201 -7.53 -13.47 -12.82
C LYS A 201 -7.29 -14.77 -12.07
N GLU A 202 -6.86 -14.70 -10.80
CA GLU A 202 -6.69 -15.89 -9.93
C GLU A 202 -8.02 -16.65 -9.76
N ARG A 203 -9.14 -15.92 -9.67
CA ARG A 203 -10.49 -16.49 -9.64
C ARG A 203 -10.88 -17.15 -10.97
N GLY A 204 -10.20 -16.84 -12.07
CA GLY A 204 -10.42 -17.36 -13.41
C GLY A 204 -11.33 -16.49 -14.27
N ASP A 205 -11.45 -15.22 -13.99
CA ASP A 205 -12.21 -14.25 -14.78
C ASP A 205 -11.37 -13.68 -15.92
N HIS A 206 -12.03 -13.15 -16.95
CA HIS A 206 -11.36 -12.42 -18.03
C HIS A 206 -11.14 -10.97 -17.60
N VAL A 207 -9.90 -10.50 -17.67
CA VAL A 207 -9.52 -9.17 -17.22
C VAL A 207 -8.77 -8.41 -18.31
N PHE A 208 -9.34 -7.27 -18.71
CA PHE A 208 -8.68 -6.23 -19.50
C PHE A 208 -8.13 -5.20 -18.53
N TYR A 209 -6.82 -5.15 -18.34
CA TYR A 209 -6.19 -4.13 -17.52
C TYR A 209 -5.73 -2.99 -18.42
N LEU A 210 -6.41 -1.84 -18.33
CA LEU A 210 -6.16 -0.66 -19.19
C LEU A 210 -5.16 0.33 -18.56
N GLY A 211 -4.83 0.11 -17.28
CA GLY A 211 -3.78 0.90 -16.60
C GLY A 211 -4.22 2.28 -16.15
N GLN A 212 -3.20 3.14 -16.02
CA GLN A 212 -3.28 4.49 -15.48
C GLN A 212 -3.75 5.51 -16.53
N SER A 213 -4.35 6.60 -16.04
CA SER A 213 -4.56 7.84 -16.81
C SER A 213 -5.28 7.64 -18.17
N LEU A 214 -6.38 6.90 -18.17
CA LEU A 214 -7.20 6.67 -19.36
C LEU A 214 -8.36 7.67 -19.40
N PRO A 215 -8.47 8.54 -20.40
CA PRO A 215 -9.65 9.37 -20.61
C PRO A 215 -10.89 8.49 -20.87
N LYS A 216 -12.02 8.82 -20.24
CA LYS A 216 -13.26 8.01 -20.26
C LYS A 216 -13.84 7.79 -21.65
N GLU A 217 -13.57 8.68 -22.58
CA GLU A 217 -14.03 8.62 -23.98
C GLU A 217 -13.53 7.36 -24.69
N TYR A 218 -12.31 6.89 -24.36
CA TYR A 218 -11.74 5.68 -24.96
C TYR A 218 -12.29 4.36 -24.40
N LEU A 219 -13.08 4.39 -23.32
CA LEU A 219 -13.77 3.20 -22.82
C LEU A 219 -14.82 2.69 -23.82
N VAL A 220 -15.39 3.58 -24.62
CA VAL A 220 -16.41 3.23 -25.64
C VAL A 220 -15.82 2.26 -26.67
N ASP A 221 -14.57 2.51 -27.12
CA ASP A 221 -13.92 1.63 -28.10
C ASP A 221 -13.81 0.19 -27.60
N LEU A 222 -13.43 0.01 -26.32
CA LEU A 222 -13.34 -1.33 -25.73
C LEU A 222 -14.71 -2.01 -25.67
N VAL A 223 -15.71 -1.30 -25.14
CA VAL A 223 -17.06 -1.83 -24.92
C VAL A 223 -17.77 -2.15 -26.23
N ASP A 224 -17.45 -1.43 -27.32
CA ASP A 224 -18.02 -1.71 -28.64
C ASP A 224 -17.32 -2.89 -29.35
N HIS A 225 -16.07 -3.19 -29.01
CA HIS A 225 -15.31 -4.29 -29.63
C HIS A 225 -15.31 -5.58 -28.81
N GLN A 226 -15.51 -5.49 -27.49
CA GLN A 226 -15.46 -6.62 -26.57
C GLN A 226 -16.73 -6.68 -25.72
N LYS A 227 -17.19 -7.89 -25.41
CA LYS A 227 -18.26 -8.07 -24.44
C LYS A 227 -17.69 -7.87 -23.05
N ILE A 228 -17.91 -6.70 -22.48
CA ILE A 228 -17.52 -6.33 -21.11
C ILE A 228 -18.76 -6.40 -20.21
N ASP A 229 -18.67 -7.12 -19.10
CA ASP A 229 -19.73 -7.18 -18.11
C ASP A 229 -19.55 -6.09 -17.03
N TYR A 230 -18.30 -5.78 -16.69
CA TYR A 230 -17.97 -4.83 -15.62
C TYR A 230 -16.85 -3.88 -16.04
N LEU A 231 -17.06 -2.59 -15.86
CA LEU A 231 -16.01 -1.56 -15.80
C LEU A 231 -15.70 -1.27 -14.34
N VAL A 232 -14.42 -1.35 -13.95
CA VAL A 232 -14.01 -1.18 -12.56
C VAL A 232 -12.91 -0.13 -12.45
N SER A 233 -13.05 0.78 -11.48
CA SER A 233 -12.05 1.83 -11.27
C SER A 233 -11.92 2.24 -9.79
N ALA A 234 -10.78 2.85 -9.46
CA ALA A 234 -10.49 3.41 -8.15
C ALA A 234 -10.08 4.90 -8.29
N PHE A 235 -10.79 5.79 -7.61
CA PHE A 235 -10.56 7.24 -7.65
C PHE A 235 -9.90 7.69 -6.36
N THR A 236 -8.60 7.92 -6.39
CA THR A 236 -7.82 8.32 -5.22
C THR A 236 -7.61 9.83 -5.17
N THR A 237 -7.09 10.42 -6.24
CA THR A 237 -6.83 11.86 -6.37
C THR A 237 -7.61 12.50 -7.51
N HIS A 238 -7.96 11.75 -8.54
CA HIS A 238 -8.70 12.21 -9.72
C HIS A 238 -9.92 11.33 -10.00
N PRO A 239 -11.01 11.90 -10.55
CA PRO A 239 -11.21 13.33 -10.76
C PRO A 239 -11.22 14.12 -9.46
N GLU A 240 -10.91 15.43 -9.50
CA GLU A 240 -10.95 16.29 -8.32
C GLU A 240 -12.38 16.36 -7.73
N GLN A 241 -12.48 16.69 -6.43
CA GLN A 241 -13.78 16.66 -5.74
C GLN A 241 -14.88 17.47 -6.43
N GLY A 242 -14.53 18.66 -6.98
CA GLY A 242 -15.48 19.52 -7.69
C GLY A 242 -15.91 19.01 -9.07
N GLU A 243 -15.22 18.01 -9.62
CA GLU A 243 -15.45 17.46 -10.96
C GLU A 243 -16.14 16.09 -10.92
N LEU A 244 -16.26 15.48 -9.74
CA LEU A 244 -16.70 14.09 -9.58
C LEU A 244 -18.11 13.83 -10.13
N ASP A 245 -19.10 14.67 -9.78
CA ASP A 245 -20.47 14.54 -10.29
C ASP A 245 -20.53 14.66 -11.80
N ALA A 246 -19.86 15.66 -12.39
CA ALA A 246 -19.79 15.86 -13.84
C ALA A 246 -19.10 14.68 -14.54
N TYR A 247 -18.02 14.15 -13.97
CA TYR A 247 -17.34 12.97 -14.50
C TYR A 247 -18.26 11.75 -14.53
N LEU A 248 -19.03 11.52 -13.48
CA LEU A 248 -19.96 10.39 -13.38
C LEU A 248 -21.15 10.56 -14.33
N ASP A 249 -21.64 11.78 -14.52
CA ASP A 249 -22.69 12.12 -15.48
C ASP A 249 -22.26 11.79 -16.91
N ASP A 250 -21.05 12.21 -17.28
CA ASP A 250 -20.48 11.91 -18.59
C ASP A 250 -20.22 10.40 -18.77
N LEU A 251 -19.73 9.73 -17.74
CA LEU A 251 -19.49 8.29 -17.80
C LEU A 251 -20.81 7.52 -17.97
N ASP A 252 -21.86 7.88 -17.25
CA ASP A 252 -23.18 7.28 -17.41
C ASP A 252 -23.78 7.55 -18.79
N LEU A 253 -23.56 8.74 -19.34
CA LEU A 253 -23.98 9.06 -20.72
C LEU A 253 -23.26 8.20 -21.76
N LEU A 254 -21.95 7.99 -21.61
CA LEU A 254 -21.12 7.23 -22.54
C LEU A 254 -21.41 5.71 -22.50
N ILE A 255 -21.61 5.17 -21.29
CA ILE A 255 -21.63 3.71 -21.04
C ILE A 255 -23.01 3.19 -20.64
N GLY A 256 -23.89 4.04 -20.11
CA GLY A 256 -25.13 3.63 -19.46
C GLY A 256 -26.09 2.79 -20.31
N ASN A 257 -26.06 2.94 -21.64
CA ASN A 257 -26.89 2.17 -22.59
C ASN A 257 -26.20 0.94 -23.16
N LYS A 258 -24.94 0.65 -22.76
CA LYS A 258 -24.16 -0.46 -23.30
C LYS A 258 -24.35 -1.79 -22.56
N GLY A 259 -25.18 -1.81 -21.50
CA GLY A 259 -25.44 -3.00 -20.69
C GLY A 259 -24.28 -3.39 -19.75
N VAL A 260 -23.32 -2.51 -19.55
CA VAL A 260 -22.13 -2.70 -18.70
C VAL A 260 -22.41 -2.15 -17.32
N LYS A 261 -22.01 -2.88 -16.28
CA LYS A 261 -22.04 -2.41 -14.88
C LYS A 261 -20.75 -1.66 -14.57
N VAL A 262 -20.85 -0.51 -13.96
CA VAL A 262 -19.70 0.29 -13.51
C VAL A 262 -19.56 0.17 -12.00
N CYS A 263 -18.41 -0.28 -11.53
CA CYS A 263 -18.10 -0.50 -10.12
C CYS A 263 -16.93 0.41 -9.71
N LEU A 264 -17.18 1.36 -8.84
CA LEU A 264 -16.20 2.38 -8.44
C LEU A 264 -15.89 2.30 -6.95
N THR A 265 -14.65 2.62 -6.61
CA THR A 265 -14.19 2.77 -5.22
C THR A 265 -13.14 3.87 -5.14
N GLY A 266 -12.64 4.15 -3.95
CA GLY A 266 -11.50 5.06 -3.73
C GLY A 266 -11.82 6.21 -2.79
N TYR A 267 -10.75 6.95 -2.44
CA TYR A 267 -10.81 8.00 -1.42
C TYR A 267 -11.77 9.14 -1.79
N GLN A 268 -11.89 9.49 -3.08
CA GLN A 268 -12.77 10.56 -3.54
C GLN A 268 -14.23 10.33 -3.14
N PHE A 269 -14.68 9.08 -3.11
CA PHE A 269 -16.05 8.74 -2.69
C PHE A 269 -16.27 8.78 -1.17
N GLN A 270 -15.21 8.69 -0.38
CA GLN A 270 -15.29 8.86 1.08
C GLN A 270 -15.35 10.33 1.48
N ALA A 271 -14.72 11.20 0.69
CA ALA A 271 -14.58 12.62 0.96
C ALA A 271 -15.75 13.47 0.38
N THR A 272 -16.55 12.90 -0.54
CA THR A 272 -17.58 13.63 -1.29
C THR A 272 -18.93 12.93 -1.19
N GLN A 273 -19.97 13.68 -0.84
CA GLN A 273 -21.34 13.22 -0.95
C GLN A 273 -21.83 13.50 -2.37
N LEU A 274 -22.21 12.44 -3.10
CA LEU A 274 -22.73 12.57 -4.46
C LEU A 274 -24.11 13.24 -4.45
N SER A 275 -24.36 14.04 -5.48
CA SER A 275 -25.63 14.77 -5.64
C SER A 275 -26.78 13.87 -6.07
N ARG A 276 -26.49 12.71 -6.69
CA ARG A 276 -27.49 11.75 -7.19
C ARG A 276 -26.99 10.30 -7.21
N SER A 277 -27.89 9.37 -7.44
CA SER A 277 -27.62 7.97 -7.72
C SER A 277 -27.69 7.65 -9.22
N PHE A 278 -26.95 6.65 -9.66
CA PHE A 278 -26.88 6.18 -11.04
C PHE A 278 -27.42 4.76 -11.13
N LYS A 279 -28.06 4.41 -12.26
CA LYS A 279 -28.64 3.07 -12.43
C LYS A 279 -27.59 1.99 -12.63
N ASN A 280 -26.52 2.29 -13.40
CA ASN A 280 -25.52 1.32 -13.79
C ASN A 280 -24.18 1.51 -13.07
N ILE A 281 -24.05 2.52 -12.19
CA ILE A 281 -22.84 2.81 -11.43
C ILE A 281 -23.09 2.47 -9.97
N SER A 282 -22.28 1.56 -9.45
CA SER A 282 -22.24 1.18 -8.03
C SER A 282 -20.96 1.67 -7.38
N ILE A 283 -21.07 2.25 -6.18
CA ILE A 283 -19.94 2.80 -5.44
C ILE A 283 -19.74 1.99 -4.17
N TYR A 284 -18.51 1.61 -3.90
CA TYR A 284 -18.08 0.79 -2.78
C TYR A 284 -17.13 1.56 -1.88
N SER A 285 -17.28 1.42 -0.57
CA SER A 285 -16.45 2.14 0.40
C SER A 285 -14.99 1.72 0.34
N THR A 286 -14.73 0.47 0.00
CA THR A 286 -13.37 -0.10 -0.06
C THR A 286 -13.20 -1.05 -1.24
N LEU A 287 -11.95 -1.24 -1.66
CA LEU A 287 -11.60 -2.25 -2.65
C LEU A 287 -11.99 -3.68 -2.21
N LYS A 288 -11.89 -3.96 -0.91
CA LYS A 288 -12.28 -5.26 -0.30
C LYS A 288 -13.78 -5.52 -0.43
N GLU A 289 -14.60 -4.50 -0.21
CA GLU A 289 -16.06 -4.57 -0.40
C GLU A 289 -16.40 -4.78 -1.88
N LEU A 290 -15.79 -3.99 -2.77
CA LEU A 290 -15.96 -4.11 -4.22
C LEU A 290 -15.60 -5.52 -4.69
N SER A 291 -14.43 -6.03 -4.33
CA SER A 291 -13.95 -7.36 -4.74
C SER A 291 -14.86 -8.52 -4.31
N LYS A 292 -15.61 -8.37 -3.21
CA LYS A 292 -16.59 -9.37 -2.73
C LYS A 292 -17.94 -9.29 -3.43
N SER A 293 -18.24 -8.15 -4.05
CA SER A 293 -19.56 -7.86 -4.63
C SER A 293 -19.65 -8.18 -6.13
N ILE A 294 -18.48 -8.37 -6.79
CA ILE A 294 -18.37 -8.62 -8.24
C ILE A 294 -17.91 -10.03 -8.59
#